data_d60db47e585148d3d9581596a867efa1
#
_entry.id   d60db47e585148d3d9581596a867efa1
#
_cell.length_a   1.000
_cell.length_b   1.000
_cell.length_c   1.000
_cell.angle_alpha   90.00
_cell.angle_beta   90.00
_cell.angle_gamma   90.00
#
_symmetry.space_group_name_H-M   'P 1'
#
loop_
_entity.id
_entity.type
_entity.pdbx_description
1 polymer ?
#
loop_
_entity_poly.entity_id
_entity_poly.type
_entity_poly.pdbx_seq_one_letter_code
_entity_poly.pdbx_strand_id
1 'polypeptide(L)'
;MWVLGIAGSHNSAAALVHDGKVVVAVQTERLTRVKRQPIRLSRMSRETGQVIQYCLRYAGIDMADIEAIATCSPYDPDARFEVKDPSVQLTLPPFVSVPHHLAHAEYAIHYAPAEPSIVLVSDGSGTYEDHRARLDIQELEADPVRHISPSGKESISAYAYDGRDLRLIHRIARGDAPQPAHGDVFTTRSGRLLVSLGHVWQWAAHYCHGSMSEAGKVMGLAPFGDPMVHRDLQTVRMGPDGDLLVNFAGLYERFDKPNLDGRDVTGLSHYEDLAAHIQQVTNEFLCDLVRYLRTRFDVPRVCYSGGVALNGIANQHLIDRLGIDLHMNGSCEDNGTAVGAALAVHHAKTGKRVTEEVCDYYGREYSAAEIEAAIDRAGCRAVRYAPEQTTEETADALAAGAVVGWFQGRSEFGPRALGNRSILADPRDPDMKDTLNARVKGREAFRPFAPAVIEDAAQEWFEVDGPSPMMLRVVPVRPERGLPAITHVDGSARVQTVSRSQNPRLHDLLAAFQARTGVPVLLNTSFNVAGEPIVESPDDALRTFLASRMDLLVLGDHVVRAGVWVG
;
A
#
# COMPACT_ATOMS: atom_id res chain seq x y z
N MET A 1 23.80 3.07 -14.34
CA MET A 1 23.82 1.84 -13.53
C MET A 1 22.42 1.29 -13.39
N TRP A 2 22.21 0.07 -13.89
CA TRP A 2 20.92 -0.63 -13.78
C TRP A 2 20.90 -1.56 -12.56
N VAL A 3 19.89 -1.42 -11.71
CA VAL A 3 19.68 -2.30 -10.55
C VAL A 3 18.27 -2.88 -10.61
N LEU A 4 18.19 -4.21 -10.55
CA LEU A 4 16.93 -4.93 -10.45
C LEU A 4 16.65 -5.24 -8.99
N GLY A 5 15.57 -4.68 -8.42
CA GLY A 5 15.10 -4.96 -7.07
C GLY A 5 14.01 -6.03 -7.07
N ILE A 6 14.08 -6.98 -6.12
CA ILE A 6 13.08 -8.03 -5.98
C ILE A 6 12.71 -8.18 -4.50
N ALA A 7 11.43 -7.98 -4.19
CA ALA A 7 10.85 -8.25 -2.87
C ALA A 7 10.28 -9.67 -2.81
N GLY A 8 10.83 -10.49 -1.92
CA GLY A 8 10.41 -11.87 -1.69
C GLY A 8 9.57 -12.02 -0.43
N SER A 9 8.33 -11.54 -0.45
CA SER A 9 7.39 -11.60 0.67
C SER A 9 6.00 -12.05 0.21
N HIS A 10 5.01 -11.93 1.09
CA HIS A 10 3.60 -12.19 0.76
C HIS A 10 3.00 -11.14 -0.21
N ASN A 11 3.59 -9.95 -0.30
CA ASN A 11 3.27 -8.89 -1.26
C ASN A 11 4.48 -8.65 -2.16
N SER A 12 4.85 -9.67 -2.93
CA SER A 12 6.07 -9.64 -3.74
C SER A 12 5.96 -8.70 -4.94
N ALA A 13 7.13 -8.18 -5.35
CA ALA A 13 7.26 -7.22 -6.43
C ALA A 13 8.65 -7.28 -7.07
N ALA A 14 8.77 -6.70 -8.26
CA ALA A 14 10.04 -6.34 -8.86
C ALA A 14 10.03 -4.87 -9.27
N ALA A 15 11.20 -4.25 -9.23
CA ALA A 15 11.44 -2.88 -9.65
C ALA A 15 12.75 -2.77 -10.41
N LEU A 16 12.80 -1.91 -11.40
CA LEU A 16 14.01 -1.59 -12.14
C LEU A 16 14.38 -0.12 -11.91
N VAL A 17 15.59 0.09 -11.41
CA VAL A 17 16.16 1.42 -11.14
C VAL A 17 17.32 1.66 -12.10
N HIS A 18 17.36 2.84 -12.70
CA HIS A 18 18.45 3.30 -13.53
C HIS A 18 18.98 4.65 -13.05
N ASP A 19 20.25 4.70 -12.69
CA ASP A 19 20.91 5.90 -12.16
C ASP A 19 20.14 6.60 -11.03
N GLY A 20 19.57 5.79 -10.12
CA GLY A 20 18.81 6.24 -8.95
C GLY A 20 17.35 6.61 -9.22
N LYS A 21 16.87 6.50 -10.47
CA LYS A 21 15.47 6.73 -10.84
C LYS A 21 14.72 5.42 -11.03
N VAL A 22 13.48 5.39 -10.57
CA VAL A 22 12.61 4.22 -10.76
C VAL A 22 12.05 4.22 -12.19
N VAL A 23 12.51 3.26 -13.01
CA VAL A 23 12.05 3.14 -14.41
C VAL A 23 10.70 2.45 -14.48
N VAL A 24 10.54 1.33 -13.78
CA VAL A 24 9.31 0.53 -13.73
C VAL A 24 9.29 -0.31 -12.47
N ALA A 25 8.09 -0.52 -11.93
CA ALA A 25 7.87 -1.49 -10.85
C ALA A 25 6.51 -2.17 -11.00
N VAL A 26 6.42 -3.43 -10.58
CA VAL A 26 5.19 -4.22 -10.68
C VAL A 26 5.06 -5.20 -9.51
N GLN A 27 3.86 -5.29 -8.97
CA GLN A 27 3.50 -6.33 -8.00
C GLN A 27 3.24 -7.66 -8.73
N THR A 28 3.68 -8.76 -8.15
CA THR A 28 3.49 -10.10 -8.73
C THR A 28 2.01 -10.43 -8.94
N GLU A 29 1.16 -10.05 -8.00
CA GLU A 29 -0.29 -10.24 -8.08
C GLU A 29 -0.92 -9.63 -9.34
N ARG A 30 -0.38 -8.50 -9.84
CA ARG A 30 -0.89 -7.81 -11.03
C ARG A 30 -0.75 -8.68 -12.29
N LEU A 31 0.32 -9.47 -12.37
CA LEU A 31 0.63 -10.32 -13.52
C LEU A 31 0.03 -11.73 -13.39
N THR A 32 0.04 -12.28 -12.17
CA THR A 32 -0.46 -13.65 -11.93
C THR A 32 -1.98 -13.71 -11.73
N ARG A 33 -2.61 -12.57 -11.47
CA ARG A 33 -4.02 -12.42 -11.09
C ARG A 33 -4.41 -13.14 -9.79
N VAL A 34 -3.42 -13.42 -8.94
CA VAL A 34 -3.59 -14.02 -7.61
C VAL A 34 -3.17 -13.01 -6.55
N LYS A 35 -4.13 -12.57 -5.72
CA LYS A 35 -3.85 -11.61 -4.64
C LYS A 35 -2.74 -12.12 -3.72
N ARG A 36 -1.83 -11.19 -3.38
CA ARG A 36 -0.72 -11.45 -2.46
C ARG A 36 0.13 -12.64 -2.86
N GLN A 37 0.34 -12.81 -4.18
CA GLN A 37 1.17 -13.88 -4.72
C GLN A 37 2.61 -13.72 -4.21
N PRO A 38 3.14 -14.69 -3.42
CA PRO A 38 4.51 -14.61 -2.93
C PRO A 38 5.51 -15.04 -3.99
N ILE A 39 6.70 -14.45 -3.95
CA ILE A 39 7.91 -14.97 -4.61
C ILE A 39 8.82 -15.57 -3.54
N ARG A 40 9.32 -16.78 -3.78
CA ARG A 40 10.39 -17.40 -3.00
C ARG A 40 11.71 -17.16 -3.69
N LEU A 41 12.60 -16.38 -3.05
CA LEU A 41 13.89 -16.02 -3.62
C LEU A 41 14.89 -17.19 -3.70
N SER A 42 14.62 -18.32 -3.04
CA SER A 42 15.48 -19.51 -3.07
C SER A 42 15.46 -20.28 -4.40
N ARG A 43 14.54 -19.92 -5.34
CA ARG A 43 14.47 -20.53 -6.68
C ARG A 43 13.85 -19.57 -7.69
N MET A 44 14.30 -19.66 -8.94
CA MET A 44 13.61 -19.00 -10.05
C MET A 44 12.27 -19.72 -10.28
N SER A 45 11.16 -19.07 -9.93
CA SER A 45 9.82 -19.56 -10.24
C SER A 45 9.28 -18.87 -11.50
N ARG A 46 8.17 -19.40 -12.03
CA ARG A 46 7.48 -18.76 -13.16
C ARG A 46 7.08 -17.31 -12.81
N GLU A 47 6.58 -17.09 -11.61
CA GLU A 47 6.15 -15.79 -11.11
C GLU A 47 7.32 -14.82 -11.01
N THR A 48 8.47 -15.28 -10.49
CA THR A 48 9.72 -14.51 -10.47
C THR A 48 10.13 -14.11 -11.89
N GLY A 49 10.11 -15.06 -12.82
CA GLY A 49 10.42 -14.80 -14.23
C GLY A 49 9.48 -13.78 -14.87
N GLN A 50 8.18 -13.82 -14.55
CA GLN A 50 7.19 -12.89 -15.10
C GLN A 50 7.45 -11.44 -14.69
N VAL A 51 7.71 -11.17 -13.39
CA VAL A 51 7.96 -9.80 -12.92
C VAL A 51 9.29 -9.26 -13.44
N ILE A 52 10.33 -10.10 -13.52
CA ILE A 52 11.62 -9.71 -14.11
C ILE A 52 11.45 -9.36 -15.58
N GLN A 53 10.81 -10.22 -16.37
CA GLN A 53 10.58 -9.99 -17.79
C GLN A 53 9.72 -8.77 -18.05
N TYR A 54 8.73 -8.50 -17.20
CA TYR A 54 7.92 -7.29 -17.30
C TYR A 54 8.81 -6.04 -17.20
N CYS A 55 9.68 -5.98 -16.21
CA CYS A 55 10.60 -4.85 -16.00
C CYS A 55 11.60 -4.69 -17.16
N LEU A 56 12.27 -5.78 -17.57
CA LEU A 56 13.28 -5.73 -18.64
C LEU A 56 12.66 -5.34 -19.99
N ARG A 57 11.50 -5.93 -20.36
CA ARG A 57 10.81 -5.60 -21.60
C ARG A 57 10.34 -4.16 -21.67
N TYR A 58 9.87 -3.61 -20.54
CA TYR A 58 9.46 -2.21 -20.47
C TYR A 58 10.63 -1.25 -20.75
N ALA A 59 11.79 -1.57 -20.18
CA ALA A 59 13.01 -0.78 -20.37
C ALA A 59 13.72 -1.06 -21.70
N GLY A 60 13.35 -2.12 -22.43
CA GLY A 60 14.00 -2.53 -23.68
C GLY A 60 15.45 -3.02 -23.47
N ILE A 61 15.75 -3.65 -22.33
CA ILE A 61 17.05 -4.16 -21.94
C ILE A 61 17.02 -5.65 -21.64
N ASP A 62 18.19 -6.26 -21.55
CA ASP A 62 18.38 -7.66 -21.19
C ASP A 62 19.00 -7.82 -19.78
N MET A 63 19.01 -9.04 -19.25
CA MET A 63 19.62 -9.35 -17.95
C MET A 63 21.14 -9.04 -17.94
N ALA A 64 21.79 -9.07 -19.10
CA ALA A 64 23.20 -8.72 -19.22
C ALA A 64 23.51 -7.23 -18.98
N ASP A 65 22.51 -6.36 -19.12
CA ASP A 65 22.64 -4.92 -18.85
C ASP A 65 22.50 -4.61 -17.34
N ILE A 66 22.03 -5.57 -16.54
CA ILE A 66 21.84 -5.40 -15.09
C ILE A 66 23.18 -5.54 -14.37
N GLU A 67 23.54 -4.55 -13.58
CA GLU A 67 24.83 -4.52 -12.85
C GLU A 67 24.72 -5.08 -11.43
N ALA A 68 23.49 -5.13 -10.86
CA ALA A 68 23.22 -5.78 -9.59
C ALA A 68 21.75 -6.22 -9.46
N ILE A 69 21.52 -7.33 -8.76
CA ILE A 69 20.20 -7.76 -8.31
C ILE A 69 20.10 -7.51 -6.81
N ALA A 70 19.27 -6.54 -6.42
CA ALA A 70 18.97 -6.25 -5.03
C ALA A 70 17.81 -7.14 -4.56
N THR A 71 18.01 -7.92 -3.51
CA THR A 71 16.98 -8.80 -2.96
C THR A 71 16.60 -8.37 -1.56
N CYS A 72 15.29 -8.39 -1.27
CA CYS A 72 14.77 -8.11 0.05
C CYS A 72 13.75 -9.19 0.43
N SER A 73 13.94 -9.87 1.56
CA SER A 73 12.99 -10.84 2.09
C SER A 73 13.07 -10.91 3.61
N PRO A 74 11.93 -10.77 4.31
CA PRO A 74 11.88 -10.98 5.76
C PRO A 74 11.95 -12.46 6.17
N TYR A 75 11.83 -13.39 5.21
CA TYR A 75 11.79 -14.84 5.47
C TYR A 75 13.09 -15.55 5.14
N ASP A 76 13.81 -15.07 4.14
CA ASP A 76 15.04 -15.68 3.63
C ASP A 76 15.98 -14.58 3.09
N PRO A 77 16.71 -13.91 3.99
CA PRO A 77 17.54 -12.77 3.63
C PRO A 77 18.75 -13.14 2.77
N ASP A 78 19.19 -14.40 2.79
CA ASP A 78 20.31 -14.90 2.00
C ASP A 78 19.88 -15.59 0.71
N ALA A 79 18.57 -15.61 0.42
CA ALA A 79 18.06 -16.33 -0.73
C ALA A 79 18.55 -15.74 -2.05
N ARG A 80 19.09 -16.62 -2.87
CA ARG A 80 19.54 -16.35 -4.24
C ARG A 80 18.88 -17.38 -5.14
N PHE A 81 18.21 -16.94 -6.18
CA PHE A 81 17.68 -17.91 -7.12
C PHE A 81 18.80 -18.41 -8.05
N GLU A 82 18.87 -19.74 -8.20
CA GLU A 82 19.72 -20.41 -9.14
C GLU A 82 18.96 -20.70 -10.42
N VAL A 83 19.60 -20.50 -11.57
CA VAL A 83 19.09 -21.01 -12.85
C VAL A 83 19.51 -22.47 -12.95
N LYS A 84 18.58 -23.39 -12.70
CA LYS A 84 18.89 -24.85 -12.69
C LYS A 84 18.90 -25.50 -14.07
N ASP A 85 18.81 -24.74 -15.15
CA ASP A 85 18.90 -25.28 -16.50
C ASP A 85 20.36 -25.26 -16.97
N PRO A 86 21.04 -26.42 -17.01
CA PRO A 86 22.46 -26.50 -17.45
C PRO A 86 22.66 -26.11 -18.92
N SER A 87 21.59 -26.04 -19.72
CA SER A 87 21.64 -25.58 -21.11
C SER A 87 21.68 -24.05 -21.24
N VAL A 88 21.31 -23.33 -20.17
CA VAL A 88 21.27 -21.87 -20.13
C VAL A 88 22.53 -21.38 -19.41
N GLN A 89 23.58 -21.01 -20.14
CA GLN A 89 24.72 -20.28 -19.61
C GLN A 89 24.34 -18.81 -19.40
N LEU A 90 23.47 -18.53 -18.42
CA LEU A 90 23.14 -17.18 -18.01
C LEU A 90 24.05 -16.79 -16.84
N THR A 91 25.00 -15.90 -17.08
CA THR A 91 25.76 -15.27 -16.00
C THR A 91 24.86 -14.23 -15.34
N LEU A 92 24.33 -14.57 -14.16
CA LEU A 92 23.53 -13.62 -13.40
C LEU A 92 24.41 -12.51 -12.79
N PRO A 93 23.92 -11.27 -12.73
CA PRO A 93 24.59 -10.21 -12.00
C PRO A 93 24.76 -10.56 -10.51
N PRO A 94 25.67 -9.88 -9.78
CA PRO A 94 25.83 -10.11 -8.35
C PRO A 94 24.56 -9.80 -7.58
N PHE A 95 24.21 -10.69 -6.65
CA PHE A 95 23.11 -10.51 -5.71
C PHE A 95 23.59 -9.70 -4.49
N VAL A 96 22.79 -8.72 -4.11
CA VAL A 96 22.96 -7.93 -2.88
C VAL A 96 21.71 -8.07 -2.05
N SER A 97 21.82 -8.71 -0.90
CA SER A 97 20.73 -8.80 0.06
C SER A 97 20.63 -7.51 0.87
N VAL A 98 19.44 -6.93 0.93
CA VAL A 98 19.15 -5.68 1.64
C VAL A 98 18.24 -5.98 2.84
N PRO A 99 18.59 -5.53 4.07
CA PRO A 99 17.72 -5.68 5.23
C PRO A 99 16.34 -5.09 4.97
N HIS A 100 15.29 -5.75 5.46
CA HIS A 100 13.90 -5.44 5.12
C HIS A 100 13.50 -4.02 5.54
N HIS A 101 13.79 -3.64 6.78
CA HIS A 101 13.48 -2.28 7.25
C HIS A 101 14.33 -1.21 6.59
N LEU A 102 15.58 -1.52 6.19
CA LEU A 102 16.37 -0.59 5.39
C LEU A 102 15.76 -0.37 4.02
N ALA A 103 15.26 -1.41 3.36
CA ALA A 103 14.58 -1.26 2.08
C ALA A 103 13.31 -0.41 2.21
N HIS A 104 12.52 -0.58 3.28
CA HIS A 104 11.40 0.31 3.57
C HIS A 104 11.85 1.77 3.78
N ALA A 105 12.93 1.99 4.53
CA ALA A 105 13.45 3.33 4.81
C ALA A 105 13.95 4.03 3.54
N GLU A 106 14.69 3.32 2.69
CA GLU A 106 15.18 3.83 1.41
C GLU A 106 14.04 4.21 0.46
N TYR A 107 12.95 3.43 0.44
CA TYR A 107 11.78 3.79 -0.31
C TYR A 107 11.04 4.99 0.30
N ALA A 108 10.93 5.07 1.63
CA ALA A 108 10.24 6.16 2.31
C ALA A 108 10.84 7.54 2.02
N ILE A 109 12.17 7.63 1.85
CA ILE A 109 12.85 8.89 1.56
C ILE A 109 12.95 9.23 0.07
N HIS A 110 12.59 8.31 -0.82
CA HIS A 110 12.80 8.49 -2.26
C HIS A 110 12.11 9.73 -2.84
N TYR A 111 10.91 10.05 -2.33
CA TYR A 111 10.16 11.25 -2.72
C TYR A 111 10.16 12.35 -1.65
N ALA A 112 10.79 12.07 -0.52
CA ALA A 112 10.90 13.08 0.50
C ALA A 112 11.88 14.18 0.07
N PRO A 113 11.62 15.45 0.41
CA PRO A 113 12.62 16.49 0.28
C PRO A 113 13.93 16.07 0.95
N ALA A 114 15.07 16.46 0.35
CA ALA A 114 16.41 16.17 0.90
C ALA A 114 16.69 17.05 2.14
N GLU A 115 15.88 16.88 3.18
CA GLU A 115 15.91 17.63 4.44
C GLU A 115 15.92 16.66 5.62
N PRO A 116 16.45 17.09 6.78
CA PRO A 116 16.47 16.27 7.98
C PRO A 116 15.09 15.71 8.34
N SER A 117 15.01 14.39 8.54
CA SER A 117 13.75 13.68 8.82
C SER A 117 14.00 12.49 9.73
N ILE A 118 13.00 12.14 10.54
CA ILE A 118 12.91 10.80 11.12
C ILE A 118 12.31 9.87 10.08
N VAL A 119 12.96 8.74 9.79
CA VAL A 119 12.38 7.69 8.94
C VAL A 119 11.92 6.57 9.84
N LEU A 120 10.61 6.43 9.99
CA LEU A 120 9.98 5.40 10.83
C LEU A 120 9.52 4.24 9.96
N VAL A 121 9.91 3.03 10.34
CA VAL A 121 9.40 1.78 9.75
C VAL A 121 8.69 1.00 10.84
N SER A 122 7.40 0.71 10.65
CA SER A 122 6.60 -0.13 11.53
C SER A 122 5.89 -1.20 10.71
N ASP A 123 6.29 -2.45 10.92
CA ASP A 123 5.85 -3.56 10.09
C ASP A 123 5.43 -4.79 10.90
N GLY A 124 4.95 -5.83 10.20
CA GLY A 124 4.67 -7.14 10.76
C GLY A 124 5.93 -7.84 11.23
N SER A 125 6.90 -7.97 10.35
CA SER A 125 8.23 -8.52 10.69
C SER A 125 9.27 -8.18 9.64
N GLY A 126 10.43 -7.71 10.08
CA GLY A 126 11.60 -7.48 9.24
C GLY A 126 12.62 -8.62 9.24
N THR A 127 13.87 -8.28 9.03
CA THR A 127 14.99 -9.22 8.98
C THR A 127 15.34 -9.74 10.38
N TYR A 128 15.82 -10.97 10.49
CA TYR A 128 16.40 -11.48 11.74
C TYR A 128 17.70 -10.74 12.07
N GLU A 129 17.94 -10.52 13.36
CA GLU A 129 19.12 -9.82 13.85
C GLU A 129 20.47 -10.48 13.46
N ASP A 130 20.52 -11.80 13.50
CA ASP A 130 21.71 -12.58 13.12
C ASP A 130 22.00 -12.56 11.60
N HIS A 131 21.01 -12.16 10.80
CA HIS A 131 21.15 -11.99 9.34
C HIS A 131 21.26 -10.52 8.91
N ARG A 132 21.31 -9.62 9.88
CA ARG A 132 21.32 -8.20 9.64
C ARG A 132 22.62 -7.73 8.99
N ALA A 133 22.43 -6.85 8.05
CA ALA A 133 23.40 -5.93 7.49
C ALA A 133 24.63 -6.53 6.83
N ARG A 134 24.55 -6.55 5.55
CA ARG A 134 25.75 -6.58 4.70
C ARG A 134 25.94 -5.26 3.95
N LEU A 135 25.10 -4.26 4.25
CA LEU A 135 25.31 -2.87 3.88
C LEU A 135 25.63 -2.10 5.16
N ASP A 136 26.78 -1.41 5.18
CA ASP A 136 27.22 -0.60 6.31
C ASP A 136 26.24 0.55 6.54
N ILE A 137 25.39 0.40 7.56
CA ILE A 137 24.58 1.49 8.10
C ILE A 137 25.29 1.98 9.34
N GLN A 138 25.62 3.27 9.37
CA GLN A 138 26.17 3.89 10.57
C GLN A 138 25.09 3.94 11.65
N GLU A 139 25.42 3.44 12.83
CA GLU A 139 24.61 3.60 14.04
C GLU A 139 25.08 4.85 14.79
N LEU A 140 24.15 5.60 15.38
CA LEU A 140 24.53 6.69 16.28
C LEU A 140 25.10 6.09 17.57
N GLU A 141 26.32 6.48 17.93
CA GLU A 141 27.10 5.92 19.07
C GLU A 141 26.40 6.06 20.44
N ALA A 142 25.41 6.93 20.56
CA ALA A 142 24.84 7.32 21.86
C ALA A 142 23.79 6.37 22.42
N ASP A 143 23.37 5.32 21.68
CA ASP A 143 22.30 4.46 22.21
C ASP A 143 22.47 3.00 21.82
N PRO A 144 22.81 2.15 22.75
CA PRO A 144 22.74 0.72 22.53
C PRO A 144 21.28 0.39 22.20
N VAL A 145 21.04 -0.16 21.04
CA VAL A 145 19.77 -0.75 20.64
C VAL A 145 19.43 -1.85 21.65
N ARG A 146 18.64 -1.51 22.69
CA ARG A 146 18.57 -2.28 23.93
C ARG A 146 17.57 -3.42 23.93
N HIS A 147 16.74 -3.54 22.88
CA HIS A 147 15.65 -4.52 22.88
C HIS A 147 15.79 -5.55 21.76
N ILE A 148 17.02 -6.02 21.55
CA ILE A 148 17.32 -6.99 20.51
C ILE A 148 17.50 -8.36 21.14
N SER A 149 16.65 -9.31 20.77
CA SER A 149 16.96 -10.72 20.89
C SER A 149 17.77 -11.16 19.67
N PRO A 150 18.88 -11.88 19.80
CA PRO A 150 19.65 -12.40 18.66
C PRO A 150 18.81 -13.24 17.69
N SER A 151 17.76 -13.88 18.19
CA SER A 151 16.76 -14.61 17.38
C SER A 151 15.52 -13.77 17.04
N GLY A 152 15.50 -12.48 17.40
CA GLY A 152 14.39 -11.57 17.15
C GLY A 152 14.33 -11.11 15.69
N LYS A 153 13.12 -10.77 15.26
CA LYS A 153 12.88 -10.07 13.99
C LYS A 153 12.61 -8.60 14.25
N GLU A 154 13.11 -7.76 13.38
CA GLU A 154 12.76 -6.33 13.37
C GLU A 154 11.23 -6.18 13.32
N SER A 155 10.68 -5.34 14.18
CA SER A 155 9.26 -4.97 14.21
C SER A 155 9.06 -3.47 14.02
N ILE A 156 10.00 -2.68 14.57
CA ILE A 156 10.07 -1.23 14.39
C ILE A 156 11.54 -0.86 14.21
N SER A 157 11.81 0.02 13.24
CA SER A 157 13.11 0.68 13.08
C SER A 157 12.90 2.16 12.84
N ALA A 158 13.75 3.00 13.41
CA ALA A 158 13.78 4.42 13.11
C ALA A 158 15.20 4.86 12.75
N TYR A 159 15.28 5.70 11.73
CA TYR A 159 16.53 6.25 11.24
C TYR A 159 16.46 7.77 11.28
N ALA A 160 17.59 8.41 11.57
CA ALA A 160 17.79 9.83 11.28
C ALA A 160 18.28 9.94 9.83
N TYR A 161 17.58 10.72 9.04
CA TYR A 161 17.95 11.12 7.69
C TYR A 161 18.42 12.57 7.73
N ASP A 162 19.63 12.86 7.28
CA ASP A 162 20.21 14.21 7.32
C ASP A 162 20.07 14.97 5.98
N GLY A 163 19.32 14.42 5.03
CA GLY A 163 19.18 14.89 3.65
C GLY A 163 20.06 14.11 2.67
N ARG A 164 20.96 13.26 3.17
CA ARG A 164 21.88 12.45 2.38
C ARG A 164 21.94 10.99 2.84
N ASP A 165 22.21 10.77 4.12
CA ASP A 165 22.50 9.46 4.67
C ASP A 165 21.50 9.07 5.76
N LEU A 166 21.21 7.77 5.86
CA LEU A 166 20.39 7.16 6.89
C LEU A 166 21.28 6.64 8.03
N ARG A 167 20.94 6.99 9.27
CA ARG A 167 21.61 6.46 10.47
C ARG A 167 20.56 5.87 11.39
N LEU A 168 20.73 4.62 11.81
CA LEU A 168 19.80 3.96 12.74
C LEU A 168 19.87 4.65 14.12
N ILE A 169 18.70 5.09 14.63
CA ILE A 169 18.57 5.76 15.93
C ILE A 169 17.73 4.97 16.93
N HIS A 170 16.91 4.03 16.46
CA HIS A 170 16.10 3.17 17.33
C HIS A 170 15.69 1.90 16.60
N ARG A 171 15.60 0.77 17.33
CA ARG A 171 15.09 -0.48 16.80
C ARG A 171 14.50 -1.37 17.87
N ILE A 172 13.40 -2.02 17.52
CA ILE A 172 12.77 -3.07 18.31
C ILE A 172 12.82 -4.35 17.49
N ALA A 173 13.50 -5.38 18.01
CA ALA A 173 13.57 -6.70 17.41
C ALA A 173 13.32 -7.74 18.51
N ARG A 174 12.09 -8.21 18.62
CA ARG A 174 11.68 -9.15 19.67
C ARG A 174 11.20 -10.47 19.10
N GLY A 175 11.50 -11.54 19.83
CA GLY A 175 11.05 -12.89 19.56
C GLY A 175 10.78 -13.70 20.83
N ASP A 176 10.63 -13.07 22.00
CA ASP A 176 10.77 -13.70 23.30
C ASP A 176 9.53 -13.66 24.21
N ALA A 177 8.34 -13.34 23.69
CA ALA A 177 7.12 -13.48 24.49
C ALA A 177 6.78 -14.97 24.71
N PRO A 178 6.41 -15.39 25.94
CA PRO A 178 5.95 -16.75 26.18
C PRO A 178 4.68 -17.05 25.37
N GLN A 179 4.59 -18.27 24.81
CA GLN A 179 3.40 -18.70 24.09
C GLN A 179 2.19 -18.77 25.03
N PRO A 180 1.03 -18.24 24.62
CA PRO A 180 -0.22 -18.62 25.26
C PRO A 180 -0.53 -20.10 24.99
N ALA A 181 -1.28 -20.73 25.90
CA ALA A 181 -1.56 -22.18 25.91
C ALA A 181 -2.39 -22.71 24.72
N HIS A 182 -2.84 -21.82 23.80
CA HIS A 182 -3.71 -22.15 22.68
C HIS A 182 -2.95 -21.93 21.38
N GLY A 183 -2.63 -23.01 20.67
CA GLY A 183 -1.76 -23.11 19.49
C GLY A 183 -1.93 -21.99 18.48
N ASP A 184 -0.82 -21.31 18.14
CA ASP A 184 -0.85 -20.01 17.52
C ASP A 184 -0.24 -19.86 16.16
N VAL A 185 -0.87 -18.94 15.43
CA VAL A 185 -0.56 -18.53 14.06
C VAL A 185 0.73 -17.67 14.00
N PHE A 186 1.20 -17.10 15.12
CA PHE A 186 2.30 -16.12 15.15
C PHE A 186 3.58 -16.61 15.82
N THR A 187 3.86 -17.90 15.71
CA THR A 187 5.09 -18.44 16.29
C THR A 187 6.25 -18.43 15.32
N THR A 188 7.44 -18.10 15.82
CA THR A 188 8.69 -18.30 15.09
C THR A 188 8.94 -19.81 14.88
N ARG A 189 9.88 -20.18 14.00
CA ARG A 189 10.35 -21.57 13.86
C ARG A 189 10.82 -22.19 15.17
N SER A 190 11.19 -21.37 16.17
CA SER A 190 11.56 -21.78 17.54
C SER A 190 10.38 -21.87 18.50
N GLY A 191 9.14 -21.69 18.05
CA GLY A 191 7.95 -21.73 18.90
C GLY A 191 7.73 -20.48 19.76
N ARG A 192 8.34 -19.34 19.41
CA ARG A 192 8.21 -18.08 20.14
C ARG A 192 7.27 -17.11 19.44
N LEU A 193 6.52 -16.34 20.21
CA LEU A 193 5.56 -15.36 19.69
C LEU A 193 6.27 -14.16 19.05
N LEU A 194 5.89 -13.81 17.83
CA LEU A 194 6.34 -12.58 17.19
C LEU A 194 5.58 -11.38 17.78
N VAL A 195 6.30 -10.39 18.28
CA VAL A 195 5.73 -9.20 18.91
C VAL A 195 5.96 -7.99 18.01
N SER A 196 4.91 -7.55 17.34
CA SER A 196 4.91 -6.31 16.56
C SER A 196 3.52 -5.68 16.53
N LEU A 197 3.46 -4.40 16.22
CA LEU A 197 2.19 -3.70 16.02
C LEU A 197 1.41 -4.31 14.83
N GLY A 198 2.11 -4.66 13.74
CA GLY A 198 1.52 -5.35 12.59
C GLY A 198 0.89 -6.70 12.95
N HIS A 199 1.51 -7.49 13.87
CA HIS A 199 0.94 -8.75 14.34
C HIS A 199 -0.32 -8.55 15.19
N VAL A 200 -0.42 -7.46 15.97
CA VAL A 200 -1.67 -7.12 16.68
C VAL A 200 -2.81 -6.91 15.68
N TRP A 201 -2.56 -6.19 14.58
CA TRP A 201 -3.54 -6.01 13.51
C TRP A 201 -3.87 -7.30 12.77
N GLN A 202 -2.88 -8.15 12.51
CA GLN A 202 -3.08 -9.45 11.87
C GLN A 202 -3.88 -10.40 12.79
N TRP A 203 -3.62 -10.38 14.09
CA TRP A 203 -4.39 -11.12 15.09
C TRP A 203 -5.86 -10.66 15.09
N ALA A 204 -6.09 -9.34 15.20
CA ALA A 204 -7.44 -8.80 15.15
C ALA A 204 -8.16 -9.14 13.84
N ALA A 205 -7.46 -9.10 12.71
CA ALA A 205 -7.99 -9.46 11.40
C ALA A 205 -8.38 -10.96 11.33
N HIS A 206 -7.52 -11.82 11.86
CA HIS A 206 -7.83 -13.25 11.95
C HIS A 206 -9.02 -13.51 12.88
N TYR A 207 -9.04 -12.86 14.03
CA TYR A 207 -10.12 -13.00 15.01
C TYR A 207 -11.47 -12.51 14.44
N CYS A 208 -11.52 -11.31 13.83
CA CYS A 208 -12.76 -10.72 13.32
C CYS A 208 -13.24 -11.34 12.00
N HIS A 209 -12.31 -11.76 11.12
CA HIS A 209 -12.59 -12.09 9.71
C HIS A 209 -12.03 -13.43 9.25
N GLY A 210 -11.44 -14.24 10.15
CA GLY A 210 -10.86 -15.54 9.82
C GLY A 210 -9.58 -15.50 8.98
N SER A 211 -8.99 -14.31 8.73
CA SER A 211 -7.80 -14.17 7.89
C SER A 211 -6.91 -13.01 8.35
N MET A 212 -5.64 -13.28 8.57
CA MET A 212 -4.62 -12.27 8.89
C MET A 212 -4.47 -11.18 7.83
N SER A 213 -4.90 -11.47 6.63
CA SER A 213 -4.79 -10.58 5.47
C SER A 213 -5.83 -9.46 5.46
N GLU A 214 -6.77 -9.45 6.39
CA GLU A 214 -7.94 -8.56 6.39
C GLU A 214 -7.81 -7.37 7.36
N ALA A 215 -6.59 -6.97 7.75
CA ALA A 215 -6.35 -5.84 8.64
C ALA A 215 -7.04 -4.53 8.17
N GLY A 216 -7.14 -4.30 6.87
CA GLY A 216 -7.90 -3.18 6.33
C GLY A 216 -9.41 -3.22 6.59
N LYS A 217 -9.99 -4.41 6.83
CA LYS A 217 -11.39 -4.54 7.24
C LYS A 217 -11.55 -4.16 8.72
N VAL A 218 -10.62 -4.55 9.58
CA VAL A 218 -10.62 -4.14 11.00
C VAL A 218 -10.56 -2.61 11.12
N MET A 219 -9.70 -1.95 10.33
CA MET A 219 -9.65 -0.49 10.28
C MET A 219 -11.01 0.12 9.84
N GLY A 220 -11.68 -0.49 8.85
CA GLY A 220 -13.00 -0.05 8.40
C GLY A 220 -14.13 -0.35 9.40
N LEU A 221 -13.94 -1.30 10.31
CA LEU A 221 -14.90 -1.65 11.36
C LEU A 221 -14.76 -0.77 12.61
N ALA A 222 -13.55 -0.25 12.88
CA ALA A 222 -13.25 0.51 14.09
C ALA A 222 -14.20 1.70 14.37
N PRO A 223 -14.67 2.48 13.37
CA PRO A 223 -15.60 3.59 13.59
C PRO A 223 -16.99 3.19 14.12
N PHE A 224 -17.35 1.92 14.11
CA PHE A 224 -18.63 1.43 14.62
C PHE A 224 -18.61 1.10 16.12
N GLY A 225 -17.41 0.94 16.73
CA GLY A 225 -17.26 0.51 18.11
C GLY A 225 -16.83 1.60 19.07
N ASP A 226 -16.91 1.28 20.37
CA ASP A 226 -16.41 2.12 21.47
C ASP A 226 -15.04 1.61 21.95
N PRO A 227 -13.93 2.35 21.76
CA PRO A 227 -12.60 1.93 22.18
C PRO A 227 -12.46 1.80 23.69
N MET A 228 -13.36 2.41 24.47
CA MET A 228 -13.31 2.42 25.94
C MET A 228 -13.80 1.11 26.56
N VAL A 229 -14.53 0.28 25.84
CA VAL A 229 -15.06 -1.01 26.33
C VAL A 229 -13.94 -1.95 26.77
N HIS A 230 -12.79 -1.93 26.07
CA HIS A 230 -11.65 -2.82 26.33
C HIS A 230 -10.41 -2.09 26.89
N ARG A 231 -10.56 -0.86 27.39
CA ARG A 231 -9.45 -0.02 27.90
C ARG A 231 -8.60 -0.68 28.98
N ASP A 232 -9.18 -1.60 29.76
CA ASP A 232 -8.51 -2.34 30.84
C ASP A 232 -7.49 -3.36 30.33
N LEU A 233 -7.59 -3.79 29.07
CA LEU A 233 -6.66 -4.75 28.46
C LEU A 233 -5.24 -4.22 28.32
N GLN A 234 -5.05 -2.92 28.16
CA GLN A 234 -3.74 -2.31 27.86
C GLN A 234 -2.97 -3.10 26.80
N THR A 235 -3.64 -3.39 25.69
CA THR A 235 -3.18 -4.31 24.64
C THR A 235 -1.83 -3.93 24.07
N VAL A 236 -1.63 -2.64 23.83
CA VAL A 236 -0.38 -2.08 23.31
C VAL A 236 -0.01 -0.86 24.14
N ARG A 237 1.25 -0.77 24.56
CA ARG A 237 1.80 0.40 25.25
C ARG A 237 3.29 0.55 24.98
N MET A 238 3.79 1.76 25.13
CA MET A 238 5.23 2.02 25.08
C MET A 238 5.88 1.78 26.42
N GLY A 239 7.01 1.07 26.42
CA GLY A 239 7.90 0.95 27.57
C GLY A 239 8.80 2.18 27.76
N PRO A 240 9.53 2.30 28.88
CA PRO A 240 10.31 3.49 29.22
C PRO A 240 11.41 3.82 28.21
N ASP A 241 11.94 2.83 27.50
CA ASP A 241 13.03 3.00 26.53
C ASP A 241 12.52 3.02 25.08
N GLY A 242 11.27 3.39 24.84
CA GLY A 242 10.65 3.37 23.51
C GLY A 242 10.29 1.96 23.03
N ASP A 243 10.23 1.00 23.93
CA ASP A 243 9.93 -0.40 23.62
C ASP A 243 8.43 -0.64 23.35
N LEU A 244 8.13 -1.63 22.53
CA LEU A 244 6.76 -2.09 22.27
C LEU A 244 6.39 -3.21 23.25
N LEU A 245 5.40 -2.96 24.09
CA LEU A 245 4.83 -3.94 25.00
C LEU A 245 3.44 -4.33 24.50
N VAL A 246 3.22 -5.63 24.25
CA VAL A 246 1.94 -6.17 23.77
C VAL A 246 1.42 -7.21 24.75
N ASN A 247 0.16 -7.06 25.18
CA ASN A 247 -0.54 -7.98 26.05
C ASN A 247 -1.38 -8.99 25.24
N PHE A 248 -0.71 -9.90 24.53
CA PHE A 248 -1.42 -10.97 23.82
C PHE A 248 -2.17 -11.92 24.76
N ALA A 249 -1.64 -12.18 25.96
CA ALA A 249 -2.33 -13.05 26.93
C ALA A 249 -3.71 -12.50 27.27
N GLY A 250 -3.82 -11.21 27.59
CA GLY A 250 -5.12 -10.57 27.86
C GLY A 250 -6.07 -10.59 26.66
N LEU A 251 -5.54 -10.47 25.43
CA LEU A 251 -6.36 -10.63 24.22
C LEU A 251 -6.94 -12.04 24.10
N TYR A 252 -6.12 -13.08 24.28
CA TYR A 252 -6.57 -14.47 24.18
C TYR A 252 -7.50 -14.88 25.33
N GLU A 253 -7.31 -14.36 26.54
CA GLU A 253 -8.22 -14.59 27.67
C GLU A 253 -9.59 -13.94 27.45
N ARG A 254 -9.63 -12.76 26.83
CA ARG A 254 -10.88 -12.03 26.57
C ARG A 254 -11.64 -12.54 25.34
N PHE A 255 -10.90 -12.98 24.31
CA PHE A 255 -11.42 -13.36 23.00
C PHE A 255 -10.98 -14.77 22.63
N ASP A 256 -11.72 -15.80 23.14
CA ASP A 256 -11.35 -17.21 23.04
C ASP A 256 -11.81 -17.90 21.74
N LYS A 257 -12.65 -17.27 20.95
CA LYS A 257 -13.25 -17.88 19.75
C LYS A 257 -13.13 -16.96 18.52
N PRO A 258 -12.16 -17.21 17.64
CA PRO A 258 -12.06 -16.45 16.40
C PRO A 258 -13.24 -16.76 15.46
N ASN A 259 -13.71 -15.76 14.74
CA ASN A 259 -14.66 -15.92 13.64
C ASN A 259 -13.95 -16.56 12.43
N LEU A 260 -13.94 -17.89 12.37
CA LEU A 260 -13.25 -18.63 11.31
C LEU A 260 -14.00 -18.58 9.97
N ASP A 261 -15.32 -18.33 9.99
CA ASP A 261 -16.13 -18.35 8.78
C ASP A 261 -16.01 -17.05 7.97
N GLY A 262 -15.57 -15.97 8.59
CA GLY A 262 -15.25 -14.68 7.92
C GLY A 262 -16.39 -14.06 7.08
N ARG A 263 -17.53 -14.75 6.99
CA ARG A 263 -18.67 -14.42 6.13
C ARG A 263 -19.89 -13.94 6.90
N ASP A 264 -19.92 -14.17 8.20
CA ASP A 264 -21.07 -13.77 9.01
C ASP A 264 -20.99 -12.28 9.34
N VAL A 265 -21.60 -11.48 8.46
CA VAL A 265 -21.76 -10.04 8.65
C VAL A 265 -22.79 -9.68 9.74
N THR A 266 -23.57 -10.64 10.23
CA THR A 266 -24.60 -10.37 11.25
C THR A 266 -24.04 -10.36 12.68
N GLY A 267 -22.83 -10.89 12.88
CA GLY A 267 -22.15 -10.94 14.18
C GLY A 267 -21.06 -9.88 14.38
N LEU A 268 -20.88 -8.93 13.46
CA LEU A 268 -19.77 -7.97 13.52
C LEU A 268 -19.81 -7.01 14.72
N SER A 269 -21.01 -6.71 15.26
CA SER A 269 -21.15 -5.83 16.43
C SER A 269 -20.32 -6.31 17.65
N HIS A 270 -20.13 -7.62 17.79
CA HIS A 270 -19.25 -8.18 18.82
C HIS A 270 -17.78 -7.78 18.66
N TYR A 271 -17.34 -7.48 17.44
CA TYR A 271 -15.96 -7.16 17.09
C TYR A 271 -15.69 -5.67 16.89
N GLU A 272 -16.75 -4.84 16.84
CA GLU A 272 -16.66 -3.40 16.60
C GLU A 272 -15.85 -2.72 17.71
N ASP A 273 -16.14 -3.01 18.98
CA ASP A 273 -15.43 -2.45 20.12
C ASP A 273 -13.96 -2.92 20.17
N LEU A 274 -13.69 -4.19 19.81
CA LEU A 274 -12.33 -4.69 19.66
C LEU A 274 -11.57 -3.93 18.57
N ALA A 275 -12.18 -3.74 17.40
CA ALA A 275 -11.58 -3.01 16.30
C ALA A 275 -11.27 -1.55 16.68
N ALA A 276 -12.21 -0.88 17.36
CA ALA A 276 -12.05 0.47 17.89
C ALA A 276 -10.91 0.53 18.93
N HIS A 277 -10.84 -0.45 19.84
CA HIS A 277 -9.77 -0.54 20.84
C HIS A 277 -8.39 -0.71 20.18
N ILE A 278 -8.25 -1.64 19.22
CA ILE A 278 -6.97 -1.85 18.50
C ILE A 278 -6.55 -0.58 17.75
N GLN A 279 -7.50 0.14 17.14
CA GLN A 279 -7.21 1.43 16.49
C GLN A 279 -6.72 2.46 17.51
N GLN A 280 -7.39 2.60 18.65
CA GLN A 280 -7.04 3.57 19.70
C GLN A 280 -5.63 3.32 20.27
N VAL A 281 -5.32 2.08 20.66
CA VAL A 281 -4.00 1.76 21.22
C VAL A 281 -2.88 1.90 20.18
N THR A 282 -3.19 1.71 18.90
CA THR A 282 -2.26 1.96 17.79
C THR A 282 -1.96 3.46 17.67
N ASN A 283 -2.99 4.30 17.69
CA ASN A 283 -2.87 5.75 17.62
C ASN A 283 -2.01 6.30 18.77
N GLU A 284 -2.29 5.85 19.99
CA GLU A 284 -1.56 6.28 21.20
C GLU A 284 -0.10 5.84 21.16
N PHE A 285 0.16 4.56 20.85
CA PHE A 285 1.52 4.03 20.78
C PHE A 285 2.37 4.77 19.73
N LEU A 286 1.85 4.98 18.54
CA LEU A 286 2.59 5.70 17.48
C LEU A 286 2.88 7.15 17.86
N CYS A 287 1.94 7.85 18.51
CA CYS A 287 2.18 9.19 19.03
C CYS A 287 3.30 9.21 20.08
N ASP A 288 3.27 8.28 21.03
CA ASP A 288 4.28 8.19 22.08
C ASP A 288 5.65 7.83 21.50
N LEU A 289 5.69 6.92 20.53
CA LEU A 289 6.92 6.53 19.83
C LEU A 289 7.54 7.72 19.07
N VAL A 290 6.74 8.47 18.30
CA VAL A 290 7.25 9.64 17.57
C VAL A 290 7.73 10.73 18.53
N ARG A 291 7.03 10.99 19.66
CA ARG A 291 7.52 11.91 20.71
C ARG A 291 8.86 11.44 21.26
N TYR A 292 8.98 10.15 21.59
CA TYR A 292 10.23 9.57 22.08
C TYR A 292 11.37 9.72 21.05
N LEU A 293 11.13 9.43 19.79
CA LEU A 293 12.13 9.57 18.72
C LEU A 293 12.57 11.02 18.55
N ARG A 294 11.65 11.99 18.67
CA ARG A 294 11.97 13.43 18.61
C ARG A 294 12.82 13.91 19.79
N THR A 295 12.85 13.22 20.92
CA THR A 295 13.83 13.53 21.98
C THR A 295 15.27 13.21 21.57
N ARG A 296 15.46 12.40 20.54
CA ARG A 296 16.77 11.95 20.04
C ARG A 296 17.19 12.66 18.76
N PHE A 297 16.21 12.99 17.93
CA PHE A 297 16.40 13.70 16.67
C PHE A 297 15.22 14.63 16.45
N ASP A 298 15.35 15.87 16.93
CA ASP A 298 14.25 16.85 16.94
C ASP A 298 14.11 17.52 15.57
N VAL A 299 13.24 16.94 14.75
CA VAL A 299 12.86 17.45 13.42
C VAL A 299 11.35 17.34 13.24
N PRO A 300 10.74 18.25 12.47
CA PRO A 300 9.29 18.25 12.26
C PRO A 300 8.82 17.13 11.31
N ARG A 301 9.71 16.66 10.38
CA ARG A 301 9.34 15.70 9.34
C ARG A 301 9.54 14.27 9.80
N VAL A 302 8.53 13.45 9.47
CA VAL A 302 8.57 11.99 9.63
C VAL A 302 8.25 11.35 8.28
N CYS A 303 9.17 10.56 7.73
CA CYS A 303 8.91 9.68 6.59
C CYS A 303 8.48 8.32 7.16
N TYR A 304 7.31 7.82 6.78
CA TYR A 304 6.72 6.64 7.41
C TYR A 304 6.46 5.52 6.40
N SER A 305 6.93 4.30 6.71
CA SER A 305 6.77 3.09 5.89
C SER A 305 6.57 1.84 6.75
N GLY A 306 6.37 0.70 6.11
CA GLY A 306 5.96 -0.57 6.72
C GLY A 306 4.45 -0.77 6.61
N GLY A 307 3.97 -2.01 6.77
CA GLY A 307 2.56 -2.35 6.60
C GLY A 307 1.60 -1.55 7.50
N VAL A 308 2.04 -1.11 8.67
CA VAL A 308 1.23 -0.29 9.59
C VAL A 308 0.99 1.12 9.04
N ALA A 309 1.86 1.65 8.17
CA ALA A 309 1.69 2.96 7.52
C ALA A 309 0.48 3.01 6.56
N LEU A 310 -0.12 1.87 6.21
CA LEU A 310 -1.42 1.82 5.50
C LEU A 310 -2.61 2.27 6.35
N ASN A 311 -2.42 2.48 7.67
CA ASN A 311 -3.47 2.91 8.59
C ASN A 311 -3.69 4.43 8.51
N GLY A 312 -4.58 4.83 7.61
CA GLY A 312 -4.87 6.25 7.37
C GLY A 312 -5.48 6.99 8.57
N ILE A 313 -6.13 6.29 9.49
CA ILE A 313 -6.66 6.88 10.75
C ILE A 313 -5.49 7.24 11.68
N ALA A 314 -4.56 6.31 11.89
CA ALA A 314 -3.38 6.56 12.70
C ALA A 314 -2.48 7.65 12.10
N ASN A 315 -2.33 7.67 10.78
CA ASN A 315 -1.55 8.68 10.08
C ASN A 315 -2.11 10.10 10.32
N GLN A 316 -3.42 10.27 10.17
CA GLN A 316 -4.06 11.57 10.45
C GLN A 316 -3.94 11.93 11.92
N HIS A 317 -4.14 10.95 12.82
CA HIS A 317 -4.00 11.17 14.25
C HIS A 317 -2.59 11.66 14.64
N LEU A 318 -1.53 11.13 14.01
CA LEU A 318 -0.15 11.62 14.21
C LEU A 318 -0.01 13.10 13.81
N ILE A 319 -0.56 13.49 12.65
CA ILE A 319 -0.52 14.86 12.16
C ILE A 319 -1.24 15.79 13.15
N ASP A 320 -2.48 15.46 13.52
CA ASP A 320 -3.34 16.29 14.38
C ASP A 320 -2.77 16.45 15.80
N ARG A 321 -2.19 15.38 16.34
CA ARG A 321 -1.71 15.38 17.74
C ARG A 321 -0.30 15.90 17.92
N LEU A 322 0.53 15.84 16.88
CA LEU A 322 1.97 16.16 16.97
C LEU A 322 2.38 17.35 16.09
N GLY A 323 1.52 17.79 15.18
CA GLY A 323 1.85 18.87 14.23
C GLY A 323 3.06 18.54 13.35
N ILE A 324 3.23 17.25 12.99
CA ILE A 324 4.35 16.80 12.17
C ILE A 324 4.05 16.90 10.68
N ASP A 325 5.09 17.10 9.88
CA ASP A 325 5.06 16.92 8.44
C ASP A 325 5.25 15.42 8.13
N LEU A 326 4.14 14.71 7.89
CA LEU A 326 4.14 13.26 7.68
C LEU A 326 4.19 12.93 6.19
N HIS A 327 5.31 12.34 5.76
CA HIS A 327 5.54 11.91 4.38
C HIS A 327 5.40 10.40 4.24
N MET A 328 4.64 9.94 3.23
CA MET A 328 4.37 8.53 2.97
C MET A 328 4.26 8.27 1.47
N ASN A 329 4.83 7.16 1.01
CA ASN A 329 4.68 6.67 -0.36
C ASN A 329 3.50 5.70 -0.46
N GLY A 330 2.90 5.52 -1.63
CA GLY A 330 1.72 4.68 -1.81
C GLY A 330 1.96 3.20 -1.58
N SER A 331 3.17 2.72 -1.87
CA SER A 331 3.63 1.34 -1.66
C SER A 331 4.39 1.16 -0.34
N CYS A 332 3.89 1.73 0.76
CA CYS A 332 4.54 1.63 2.07
C CYS A 332 4.57 0.20 2.65
N GLU A 333 3.85 -0.77 2.08
CA GLU A 333 3.95 -2.20 2.43
C GLU A 333 5.10 -2.92 1.71
N ASP A 334 5.25 -4.24 1.91
CA ASP A 334 6.40 -5.04 1.45
C ASP A 334 6.74 -4.91 -0.04
N ASN A 335 5.78 -4.66 -0.91
CA ASN A 335 6.03 -4.47 -2.34
C ASN A 335 6.96 -3.26 -2.61
N GLY A 336 6.87 -2.19 -1.82
CA GLY A 336 7.76 -1.03 -1.91
C GLY A 336 9.23 -1.38 -1.63
N THR A 337 9.50 -2.47 -0.90
CA THR A 337 10.87 -2.90 -0.61
C THR A 337 11.64 -3.35 -1.85
N ALA A 338 10.98 -3.71 -2.95
CA ALA A 338 11.65 -3.95 -4.22
C ALA A 338 12.33 -2.68 -4.76
N VAL A 339 11.63 -1.55 -4.69
CA VAL A 339 12.17 -0.24 -5.07
C VAL A 339 13.26 0.17 -4.08
N GLY A 340 12.97 0.11 -2.78
CA GLY A 340 13.91 0.53 -1.74
C GLY A 340 15.21 -0.28 -1.73
N ALA A 341 15.14 -1.59 -1.98
CA ALA A 341 16.34 -2.42 -2.10
C ALA A 341 17.22 -2.01 -3.30
N ALA A 342 16.60 -1.74 -4.46
CA ALA A 342 17.36 -1.28 -5.63
C ALA A 342 18.00 0.10 -5.40
N LEU A 343 17.29 1.02 -4.74
CA LEU A 343 17.81 2.35 -4.37
C LEU A 343 18.93 2.25 -3.35
N ALA A 344 18.80 1.38 -2.33
CA ALA A 344 19.87 1.12 -1.35
C ALA A 344 21.16 0.65 -2.02
N VAL A 345 21.07 -0.31 -2.94
CA VAL A 345 22.23 -0.82 -3.69
C VAL A 345 22.81 0.25 -4.60
N HIS A 346 21.98 1.03 -5.29
CA HIS A 346 22.45 2.15 -6.10
C HIS A 346 23.21 3.17 -5.24
N HIS A 347 22.64 3.59 -4.11
CA HIS A 347 23.28 4.54 -3.20
C HIS A 347 24.59 4.00 -2.64
N ALA A 348 24.62 2.76 -2.15
CA ALA A 348 25.82 2.13 -1.62
C ALA A 348 26.98 2.05 -2.64
N LYS A 349 26.66 1.85 -3.93
CA LYS A 349 27.68 1.76 -5.00
C LYS A 349 28.12 3.10 -5.57
N THR A 350 27.25 4.11 -5.56
CA THR A 350 27.52 5.38 -6.25
C THR A 350 27.69 6.57 -5.30
N GLY A 351 27.24 6.46 -4.06
CA GLY A 351 27.15 7.57 -3.10
C GLY A 351 26.11 8.64 -3.49
N LYS A 352 25.23 8.34 -4.49
CA LYS A 352 24.27 9.31 -5.02
C LYS A 352 22.86 8.90 -4.68
N ARG A 353 22.03 9.89 -4.31
CA ARG A 353 20.58 9.81 -4.24
C ARG A 353 19.97 10.72 -5.29
N VAL A 354 18.86 10.29 -5.85
CA VAL A 354 18.06 11.10 -6.78
C VAL A 354 16.70 11.27 -6.13
N THR A 355 16.28 12.51 -5.96
CA THR A 355 14.93 12.84 -5.51
C THR A 355 14.06 13.00 -6.74
N GLU A 356 12.94 12.30 -6.80
CA GLU A 356 11.92 12.44 -7.84
C GLU A 356 10.67 13.09 -7.26
N GLU A 357 9.82 13.67 -8.12
CA GLU A 357 8.51 14.13 -7.68
C GLU A 357 7.66 12.94 -7.23
N VAL A 358 6.80 13.17 -6.23
CA VAL A 358 5.93 12.15 -5.66
C VAL A 358 5.07 11.50 -6.76
N CYS A 359 5.36 10.25 -7.06
CA CYS A 359 4.67 9.50 -8.10
C CYS A 359 4.76 8.01 -7.81
N ASP A 360 3.64 7.33 -7.68
CA ASP A 360 3.60 5.86 -7.61
C ASP A 360 3.01 5.21 -8.88
N TYR A 361 3.05 5.92 -10.00
CA TYR A 361 2.63 5.39 -11.31
C TYR A 361 3.82 4.71 -12.00
N TYR A 362 4.27 3.57 -11.45
CA TYR A 362 5.46 2.87 -11.93
C TYR A 362 5.20 1.69 -12.85
N GLY A 363 3.95 1.26 -12.97
CA GLY A 363 3.62 0.20 -13.89
C GLY A 363 3.77 0.63 -15.35
N ARG A 364 3.41 -0.25 -16.25
CA ARG A 364 3.50 -0.05 -17.68
C ARG A 364 2.36 0.83 -18.21
N GLU A 365 2.65 1.67 -19.17
CA GLU A 365 1.68 2.28 -20.07
C GLU A 365 1.47 1.41 -21.32
N TYR A 366 0.25 1.41 -21.86
CA TYR A 366 -0.12 0.65 -23.06
C TYR A 366 -0.44 1.60 -24.21
N SER A 367 0.11 1.30 -25.38
CA SER A 367 -0.15 2.06 -26.61
C SER A 367 -1.59 1.89 -27.11
N ALA A 368 -2.07 2.84 -27.92
CA ALA A 368 -3.39 2.74 -28.54
C ALA A 368 -3.54 1.44 -29.36
N ALA A 369 -2.49 1.00 -30.06
CA ALA A 369 -2.51 -0.25 -30.84
C ALA A 369 -2.67 -1.49 -29.95
N GLU A 370 -2.05 -1.51 -28.75
CA GLU A 370 -2.22 -2.62 -27.81
C GLU A 370 -3.62 -2.64 -27.21
N ILE A 371 -4.19 -1.46 -26.94
CA ILE A 371 -5.57 -1.31 -26.46
C ILE A 371 -6.55 -1.79 -27.54
N GLU A 372 -6.41 -1.35 -28.78
CA GLU A 372 -7.24 -1.76 -29.93
C GLU A 372 -7.18 -3.28 -30.12
N ALA A 373 -5.98 -3.85 -30.12
CA ALA A 373 -5.80 -5.30 -30.22
C ALA A 373 -6.47 -6.09 -29.07
N ALA A 374 -6.49 -5.52 -27.85
CA ALA A 374 -7.18 -6.15 -26.72
C ALA A 374 -8.71 -6.07 -26.88
N ILE A 375 -9.23 -4.94 -27.34
CA ILE A 375 -10.66 -4.73 -27.65
C ILE A 375 -11.13 -5.74 -28.71
N ASP A 376 -10.35 -5.90 -29.78
CA ASP A 376 -10.65 -6.86 -30.86
C ASP A 376 -10.65 -8.31 -30.34
N ARG A 377 -9.64 -8.70 -29.55
CA ARG A 377 -9.61 -10.04 -28.92
C ARG A 377 -10.80 -10.32 -28.00
N ALA A 378 -11.28 -9.28 -27.32
CA ALA A 378 -12.45 -9.40 -26.45
C ALA A 378 -13.79 -9.40 -27.20
N GLY A 379 -13.79 -9.15 -28.52
CA GLY A 379 -15.01 -9.05 -29.33
C GLY A 379 -15.89 -7.84 -28.96
N CYS A 380 -15.28 -6.78 -28.38
CA CYS A 380 -15.98 -5.59 -27.97
C CYS A 380 -16.00 -4.54 -29.09
N ARG A 381 -17.01 -3.66 -29.07
CA ARG A 381 -17.01 -2.44 -29.88
C ARG A 381 -16.61 -1.25 -29.00
N ALA A 382 -15.66 -0.47 -29.48
CA ALA A 382 -15.27 0.77 -28.85
C ALA A 382 -15.43 1.93 -29.84
N VAL A 383 -15.70 3.10 -29.28
CA VAL A 383 -15.58 4.38 -30.02
C VAL A 383 -14.31 5.05 -29.53
N ARG A 384 -13.45 5.43 -30.46
CA ARG A 384 -12.26 6.24 -30.16
C ARG A 384 -12.61 7.71 -30.33
N TYR A 385 -12.32 8.47 -29.30
CA TYR A 385 -12.51 9.93 -29.27
C TYR A 385 -11.17 10.66 -29.25
N ALA A 386 -11.19 11.98 -29.44
CA ALA A 386 -10.07 12.83 -29.04
C ALA A 386 -9.95 12.86 -27.50
N PRO A 387 -8.76 13.10 -26.93
CA PRO A 387 -8.55 13.08 -25.48
C PRO A 387 -9.53 13.97 -24.68
N GLU A 388 -9.77 15.19 -25.15
CA GLU A 388 -10.69 16.13 -24.54
C GLU A 388 -12.14 15.63 -24.61
N GLN A 389 -12.54 15.08 -25.75
CA GLN A 389 -13.87 14.51 -25.94
C GLN A 389 -14.07 13.26 -25.08
N THR A 390 -13.04 12.43 -24.91
CA THR A 390 -13.10 11.28 -23.99
C THR A 390 -13.39 11.74 -22.56
N THR A 391 -12.75 12.82 -22.13
CA THR A 391 -12.96 13.43 -20.80
C THR A 391 -14.39 13.94 -20.63
N GLU A 392 -14.91 14.68 -21.63
CA GLU A 392 -16.27 15.22 -21.63
C GLU A 392 -17.33 14.12 -21.60
N GLU A 393 -17.24 13.12 -22.50
CA GLU A 393 -18.14 11.97 -22.56
C GLU A 393 -18.16 11.16 -21.24
N THR A 394 -16.99 11.01 -20.62
CA THR A 394 -16.86 10.31 -19.33
C THR A 394 -17.49 11.13 -18.20
N ALA A 395 -17.27 12.43 -18.18
CA ALA A 395 -17.85 13.33 -17.17
C ALA A 395 -19.39 13.39 -17.30
N ASP A 396 -19.94 13.39 -18.53
CA ASP A 396 -21.38 13.31 -18.78
C ASP A 396 -21.98 12.00 -18.25
N ALA A 397 -21.32 10.88 -18.53
CA ALA A 397 -21.75 9.57 -18.04
C ALA A 397 -21.74 9.50 -16.50
N LEU A 398 -20.65 9.97 -15.86
CA LEU A 398 -20.55 10.03 -14.40
C LEU A 398 -21.63 10.92 -13.78
N ALA A 399 -21.85 12.10 -14.33
CA ALA A 399 -22.89 13.04 -13.85
C ALA A 399 -24.32 12.48 -14.02
N ALA A 400 -24.51 11.55 -14.97
CA ALA A 400 -25.76 10.80 -15.17
C ALA A 400 -25.87 9.55 -14.27
N GLY A 401 -24.90 9.30 -13.36
CA GLY A 401 -24.92 8.18 -12.41
C GLY A 401 -24.29 6.88 -12.92
N ALA A 402 -23.54 6.92 -14.02
CA ALA A 402 -22.86 5.72 -14.53
C ALA A 402 -21.71 5.28 -13.64
N VAL A 403 -21.48 3.96 -13.58
CA VAL A 403 -20.28 3.34 -13.01
C VAL A 403 -19.26 3.12 -14.12
N VAL A 404 -18.11 3.76 -14.01
CA VAL A 404 -17.09 3.83 -15.07
C VAL A 404 -15.81 3.10 -14.66
N GLY A 405 -15.40 2.11 -15.46
CA GLY A 405 -14.04 1.57 -15.43
C GLY A 405 -13.08 2.55 -16.13
N TRP A 406 -12.06 3.03 -15.42
CA TRP A 406 -11.12 4.04 -15.89
C TRP A 406 -9.70 3.47 -15.92
N PHE A 407 -9.16 3.31 -17.13
CA PHE A 407 -7.85 2.74 -17.39
C PHE A 407 -7.01 3.71 -18.22
N GLN A 408 -6.02 4.34 -17.58
CA GLN A 408 -5.22 5.42 -18.17
C GLN A 408 -3.73 5.23 -17.86
N GLY A 409 -2.87 5.71 -18.73
CA GLY A 409 -1.43 5.85 -18.53
C GLY A 409 -0.77 4.64 -17.84
N ARG A 410 0.21 4.91 -17.00
CA ARG A 410 0.94 3.90 -16.21
C ARG A 410 0.14 3.47 -14.98
N SER A 411 0.15 2.16 -14.66
CA SER A 411 -0.53 1.66 -13.47
C SER A 411 0.14 2.12 -12.18
N GLU A 412 -0.66 2.25 -11.14
CA GLU A 412 -0.20 2.51 -9.78
C GLU A 412 0.59 1.32 -9.24
N PHE A 413 1.68 1.60 -8.54
CA PHE A 413 2.44 0.63 -7.76
C PHE A 413 1.99 0.72 -6.30
N GLY A 414 1.38 -0.36 -5.77
CA GLY A 414 0.83 -0.38 -4.42
C GLY A 414 -0.61 -0.89 -4.35
N PRO A 415 -1.20 -0.93 -3.13
CA PRO A 415 -2.51 -1.54 -2.89
C PRO A 415 -3.68 -0.63 -3.26
N ARG A 416 -3.44 0.63 -3.62
CA ARG A 416 -4.48 1.62 -3.91
C ARG A 416 -4.58 1.90 -5.40
N ALA A 417 -5.81 2.10 -5.89
CA ALA A 417 -6.04 2.72 -7.18
C ALA A 417 -6.05 4.24 -6.98
N LEU A 418 -5.19 4.92 -7.73
CA LEU A 418 -4.96 6.36 -7.62
C LEU A 418 -5.39 7.12 -8.88
N GLY A 419 -6.28 6.52 -9.68
CA GLY A 419 -6.88 7.16 -10.84
C GLY A 419 -6.35 6.70 -12.20
N ASN A 420 -5.55 5.63 -12.26
CA ASN A 420 -5.11 5.03 -13.52
C ASN A 420 -5.66 3.61 -13.73
N ARG A 421 -5.98 2.89 -12.67
CA ARG A 421 -6.65 1.59 -12.69
C ARG A 421 -7.83 1.64 -11.71
N SER A 422 -8.80 2.50 -11.99
CA SER A 422 -9.86 2.90 -11.08
C SER A 422 -11.25 2.52 -11.59
N ILE A 423 -12.19 2.36 -10.67
CA ILE A 423 -13.62 2.47 -10.93
C ILE A 423 -14.07 3.79 -10.32
N LEU A 424 -14.71 4.62 -11.13
CA LEU A 424 -15.17 5.94 -10.77
C LEU A 424 -16.71 5.99 -10.77
N ALA A 425 -17.28 6.78 -9.87
CA ALA A 425 -18.72 7.02 -9.79
C ALA A 425 -19.03 8.38 -9.14
N ASP A 426 -20.29 8.80 -9.22
CA ASP A 426 -20.78 10.02 -8.60
C ASP A 426 -20.92 9.83 -7.07
N PRO A 427 -20.24 10.65 -6.24
CA PRO A 427 -20.31 10.53 -4.78
C PRO A 427 -21.60 11.11 -4.16
N ARG A 428 -22.42 11.85 -4.93
CA ARG A 428 -23.64 12.54 -4.46
C ARG A 428 -24.82 11.59 -4.29
N ASP A 429 -24.84 10.49 -5.05
CA ASP A 429 -25.92 9.51 -5.00
C ASP A 429 -25.82 8.66 -3.72
N PRO A 430 -26.79 8.70 -2.80
CA PRO A 430 -26.77 7.91 -1.58
C PRO A 430 -26.78 6.39 -1.82
N ASP A 431 -27.37 5.94 -2.94
CA ASP A 431 -27.47 4.52 -3.28
C ASP A 431 -26.23 4.00 -4.05
N MET A 432 -25.28 4.89 -4.41
CA MET A 432 -24.12 4.50 -5.21
C MET A 432 -23.22 3.48 -4.49
N LYS A 433 -23.10 3.58 -3.17
CA LYS A 433 -22.34 2.61 -2.36
C LYS A 433 -22.91 1.20 -2.50
N ASP A 434 -24.22 1.05 -2.39
CA ASP A 434 -24.91 -0.24 -2.52
C ASP A 434 -24.89 -0.72 -3.97
N THR A 435 -25.07 0.18 -4.92
CA THR A 435 -24.96 -0.08 -6.36
C THR A 435 -23.59 -0.68 -6.71
N LEU A 436 -22.49 -0.06 -6.28
CA LEU A 436 -21.15 -0.55 -6.52
C LEU A 436 -20.87 -1.89 -5.83
N ASN A 437 -21.36 -2.07 -4.60
CA ASN A 437 -21.22 -3.33 -3.89
C ASN A 437 -21.99 -4.46 -4.59
N ALA A 438 -23.21 -4.21 -5.03
CA ALA A 438 -24.05 -5.20 -5.70
C ALA A 438 -23.57 -5.54 -7.12
N ARG A 439 -23.13 -4.51 -7.90
CA ARG A 439 -22.78 -4.69 -9.31
C ARG A 439 -21.35 -5.16 -9.55
N VAL A 440 -20.40 -4.78 -8.67
CA VAL A 440 -18.97 -4.93 -8.93
C VAL A 440 -18.21 -5.57 -7.78
N LYS A 441 -18.40 -5.09 -6.54
CA LYS A 441 -17.48 -5.42 -5.45
C LYS A 441 -17.88 -6.66 -4.66
N GLY A 442 -19.16 -6.96 -4.49
CA GLY A 442 -19.64 -8.12 -3.74
C GLY A 442 -19.03 -8.22 -2.33
N ARG A 443 -18.88 -7.10 -1.63
CA ARG A 443 -18.19 -7.02 -0.35
C ARG A 443 -19.08 -6.49 0.76
N GLU A 444 -18.60 -6.52 1.99
CA GLU A 444 -19.31 -6.11 3.20
C GLU A 444 -19.75 -4.63 3.11
N ALA A 445 -21.00 -4.35 3.51
CA ALA A 445 -21.61 -3.02 3.41
C ALA A 445 -20.94 -1.96 4.31
N PHE A 446 -20.30 -2.36 5.41
CA PHE A 446 -19.61 -1.44 6.31
C PHE A 446 -18.36 -0.79 5.69
N ARG A 447 -17.77 -1.39 4.64
CA ARG A 447 -16.55 -0.86 4.03
C ARG A 447 -16.84 0.41 3.23
N PRO A 448 -16.14 1.53 3.55
CA PRO A 448 -16.31 2.77 2.82
C PRO A 448 -15.65 2.73 1.43
N PHE A 449 -16.09 3.63 0.54
CA PHE A 449 -15.36 4.00 -0.66
C PHE A 449 -14.54 5.27 -0.41
N ALA A 450 -13.53 5.51 -1.23
CA ALA A 450 -12.63 6.64 -1.12
C ALA A 450 -12.99 7.73 -2.14
N PRO A 451 -12.87 9.03 -1.79
CA PRO A 451 -12.94 10.12 -2.75
C PRO A 451 -11.59 10.39 -3.42
N ALA A 452 -11.65 10.83 -4.69
CA ALA A 452 -10.61 11.60 -5.35
C ALA A 452 -11.14 13.04 -5.54
N VAL A 453 -10.35 14.04 -5.16
CA VAL A 453 -10.72 15.46 -5.18
C VAL A 453 -9.62 16.30 -5.83
N ILE A 454 -9.99 17.35 -6.58
CA ILE A 454 -9.02 18.35 -7.06
C ILE A 454 -8.27 18.94 -5.85
N GLU A 455 -6.93 18.92 -5.89
CA GLU A 455 -6.08 19.29 -4.76
C GLU A 455 -6.39 20.70 -4.23
N ASP A 456 -6.51 21.69 -5.11
CA ASP A 456 -6.81 23.07 -4.75
C ASP A 456 -8.19 23.25 -4.09
N ALA A 457 -9.14 22.34 -4.35
CA ALA A 457 -10.48 22.37 -3.77
C ALA A 457 -10.61 21.50 -2.51
N ALA A 458 -9.59 20.70 -2.17
CA ALA A 458 -9.73 19.68 -1.13
C ALA A 458 -10.17 20.23 0.23
N GLN A 459 -9.64 21.37 0.68
CA GLN A 459 -9.97 22.00 1.96
C GLN A 459 -11.41 22.51 2.06
N GLU A 460 -12.05 22.78 0.92
CA GLU A 460 -13.46 23.20 0.91
C GLU A 460 -14.42 22.02 1.15
N TRP A 461 -13.97 20.79 0.92
CA TRP A 461 -14.77 19.57 0.98
C TRP A 461 -14.43 18.66 2.15
N PHE A 462 -13.18 18.71 2.59
CA PHE A 462 -12.61 17.87 3.64
C PHE A 462 -11.81 18.70 4.63
N GLU A 463 -11.72 18.24 5.88
CA GLU A 463 -10.84 18.84 6.89
C GLU A 463 -9.42 18.29 6.72
N VAL A 464 -8.80 18.58 5.57
CA VAL A 464 -7.45 18.13 5.23
C VAL A 464 -6.52 19.33 5.15
N ASP A 465 -5.36 19.25 5.80
CA ASP A 465 -4.28 20.21 5.67
C ASP A 465 -3.18 19.60 4.78
N GLY A 466 -2.88 20.30 3.67
CA GLY A 466 -1.92 19.86 2.67
C GLY A 466 -2.36 18.64 1.81
N PRO A 467 -1.48 18.17 0.93
CA PRO A 467 -1.78 17.12 -0.03
C PRO A 467 -1.91 15.73 0.61
N SER A 468 -2.76 14.89 0.01
CA SER A 468 -2.96 13.48 0.35
C SER A 468 -3.04 12.61 -0.92
N PRO A 469 -2.01 12.55 -1.77
CA PRO A 469 -2.11 11.94 -3.09
C PRO A 469 -2.24 10.42 -3.04
N MET A 470 -1.81 9.75 -1.95
CA MET A 470 -1.68 8.29 -1.86
C MET A 470 -2.83 7.60 -1.12
N MET A 471 -3.94 8.30 -0.81
CA MET A 471 -5.05 7.72 -0.02
C MET A 471 -4.59 7.14 1.34
N LEU A 472 -3.67 7.80 2.03
CA LEU A 472 -3.09 7.35 3.32
C LEU A 472 -3.51 8.23 4.50
N ARG A 473 -4.49 9.13 4.31
CA ARG A 473 -5.06 9.97 5.35
C ARG A 473 -6.58 9.81 5.38
N VAL A 474 -7.13 9.64 6.59
CA VAL A 474 -8.58 9.60 6.84
C VAL A 474 -8.95 10.87 7.61
N VAL A 475 -9.78 11.70 7.01
CA VAL A 475 -10.13 13.03 7.49
C VAL A 475 -11.64 13.24 7.49
N PRO A 476 -12.20 14.14 8.33
CA PRO A 476 -13.62 14.46 8.28
C PRO A 476 -14.03 15.03 6.91
N VAL A 477 -15.20 14.61 6.45
CA VAL A 477 -15.92 15.23 5.33
C VAL A 477 -16.71 16.41 5.89
N ARG A 478 -16.71 17.56 5.21
CA ARG A 478 -17.54 18.69 5.64
C ARG A 478 -19.03 18.34 5.44
N PRO A 479 -19.83 18.28 6.51
CA PRO A 479 -21.19 17.71 6.45
C PRO A 479 -22.11 18.42 5.45
N GLU A 480 -21.94 19.74 5.28
CA GLU A 480 -22.73 20.58 4.37
C GLU A 480 -22.48 20.28 2.89
N ARG A 481 -21.48 19.47 2.55
CA ARG A 481 -21.12 19.13 1.17
C ARG A 481 -21.91 17.97 0.58
N GLY A 482 -22.53 17.12 1.40
CA GLY A 482 -23.46 16.08 0.95
C GLY A 482 -22.84 15.04 0.01
N LEU A 483 -21.82 14.28 0.48
CA LEU A 483 -21.14 13.22 -0.26
C LEU A 483 -21.39 11.82 0.36
N PRO A 484 -22.64 11.32 0.36
CA PRO A 484 -23.01 10.13 1.13
C PRO A 484 -22.31 8.85 0.67
N ALA A 485 -21.99 8.70 -0.62
CA ALA A 485 -21.37 7.48 -1.15
C ALA A 485 -19.93 7.27 -0.69
N ILE A 486 -19.24 8.33 -0.21
CA ILE A 486 -17.84 8.26 0.23
C ILE A 486 -17.66 8.59 1.71
N THR A 487 -18.70 9.00 2.40
CA THR A 487 -18.67 9.34 3.81
C THR A 487 -18.89 8.10 4.67
N HIS A 488 -17.98 7.84 5.60
CA HIS A 488 -18.10 6.73 6.55
C HIS A 488 -19.06 7.09 7.69
N VAL A 489 -19.40 6.12 8.54
CA VAL A 489 -20.38 6.27 9.65
C VAL A 489 -19.96 7.33 10.67
N ASP A 490 -18.68 7.55 10.85
CA ASP A 490 -18.08 8.58 11.72
C ASP A 490 -17.93 9.96 11.04
N GLY A 491 -18.45 10.12 9.82
CA GLY A 491 -18.32 11.36 9.04
C GLY A 491 -16.98 11.52 8.33
N SER A 492 -16.11 10.52 8.36
CA SER A 492 -14.76 10.58 7.74
C SER A 492 -14.71 10.00 6.33
N ALA A 493 -13.63 10.31 5.61
CA ALA A 493 -13.27 9.69 4.33
C ALA A 493 -11.76 9.57 4.16
N ARG A 494 -11.32 8.55 3.40
CA ARG A 494 -9.90 8.35 3.04
C ARG A 494 -9.60 9.06 1.74
N VAL A 495 -9.13 10.30 1.84
CA VAL A 495 -9.02 11.25 0.73
C VAL A 495 -7.80 11.00 -0.15
N GLN A 496 -8.02 11.08 -1.46
CA GLN A 496 -6.98 11.31 -2.46
C GLN A 496 -7.09 12.73 -2.99
N THR A 497 -6.05 13.57 -2.81
CA THR A 497 -5.90 14.82 -3.56
C THR A 497 -5.26 14.55 -4.92
N VAL A 498 -5.73 15.23 -5.95
CA VAL A 498 -5.27 15.05 -7.33
C VAL A 498 -4.75 16.38 -7.84
N SER A 499 -3.42 16.48 -8.00
CA SER A 499 -2.79 17.61 -8.66
C SER A 499 -2.69 17.37 -10.16
N ARG A 500 -2.72 18.45 -10.95
CA ARG A 500 -2.60 18.36 -12.40
C ARG A 500 -1.21 17.89 -12.84
N SER A 501 -0.16 18.19 -12.05
CA SER A 501 1.20 17.75 -12.37
C SER A 501 1.38 16.24 -12.24
N GLN A 502 0.73 15.62 -11.25
CA GLN A 502 0.87 14.18 -10.96
C GLN A 502 -0.05 13.32 -11.83
N ASN A 503 -1.30 13.73 -12.02
CA ASN A 503 -2.26 12.98 -12.83
C ASN A 503 -3.17 13.93 -13.64
N PRO A 504 -2.70 14.46 -14.79
CA PRO A 504 -3.44 15.40 -15.60
C PRO A 504 -4.78 14.85 -16.11
N ARG A 505 -4.83 13.56 -16.48
CA ARG A 505 -6.06 12.94 -17.03
C ARG A 505 -7.17 12.83 -15.98
N LEU A 506 -6.86 12.41 -14.75
CA LEU A 506 -7.84 12.37 -13.67
C LEU A 506 -8.23 13.77 -13.22
N HIS A 507 -7.28 14.70 -13.15
CA HIS A 507 -7.55 16.10 -12.80
C HIS A 507 -8.51 16.74 -13.79
N ASP A 508 -8.28 16.58 -15.10
CA ASP A 508 -9.12 17.14 -16.13
C ASP A 508 -10.53 16.51 -16.12
N LEU A 509 -10.64 15.21 -15.80
CA LEU A 509 -11.94 14.55 -15.61
C LEU A 509 -12.69 15.09 -14.38
N LEU A 510 -11.99 15.31 -13.26
CA LEU A 510 -12.57 15.94 -12.08
C LEU A 510 -13.06 17.36 -12.35
N ALA A 511 -12.30 18.14 -13.10
CA ALA A 511 -12.68 19.50 -13.50
C ALA A 511 -13.91 19.50 -14.45
N ALA A 512 -13.96 18.58 -15.41
CA ALA A 512 -15.11 18.41 -16.29
C ALA A 512 -16.37 17.96 -15.55
N PHE A 513 -16.22 17.07 -14.54
CA PHE A 513 -17.31 16.66 -13.66
C PHE A 513 -17.78 17.83 -12.77
N GLN A 514 -16.85 18.62 -12.21
CA GLN A 514 -17.16 19.82 -11.45
C GLN A 514 -17.95 20.84 -12.28
N ALA A 515 -17.59 21.05 -13.54
CA ALA A 515 -18.29 21.97 -14.42
C ALA A 515 -19.77 21.61 -14.62
N ARG A 516 -20.14 20.30 -14.54
CA ARG A 516 -21.51 19.79 -14.67
C ARG A 516 -22.29 19.80 -13.38
N THR A 517 -21.60 19.53 -12.28
CA THR A 517 -22.24 19.17 -11.01
C THR A 517 -22.00 20.17 -9.90
N GLY A 518 -21.00 21.04 -10.04
CA GLY A 518 -20.49 21.90 -8.98
C GLY A 518 -19.60 21.17 -7.95
N VAL A 519 -19.34 19.84 -8.13
CA VAL A 519 -18.62 18.98 -7.18
C VAL A 519 -17.27 18.54 -7.76
N PRO A 520 -16.12 18.97 -7.21
CA PRO A 520 -14.78 18.58 -7.66
C PRO A 520 -14.33 17.23 -7.12
N VAL A 521 -15.27 16.31 -6.84
CA VAL A 521 -15.03 15.04 -6.14
C VAL A 521 -15.66 13.91 -6.92
N LEU A 522 -14.91 12.82 -7.13
CA LEU A 522 -15.42 11.55 -7.61
C LEU A 522 -15.20 10.45 -6.56
N LEU A 523 -16.09 9.48 -6.47
CA LEU A 523 -15.82 8.22 -5.81
C LEU A 523 -14.76 7.47 -6.62
N ASN A 524 -13.68 7.04 -5.97
CA ASN A 524 -12.58 6.29 -6.56
C ASN A 524 -12.34 4.98 -5.81
N THR A 525 -12.43 3.87 -6.51
CA THR A 525 -12.11 2.54 -5.98
C THR A 525 -11.29 1.72 -6.98
N SER A 526 -10.60 0.68 -6.49
CA SER A 526 -9.74 -0.16 -7.31
C SER A 526 -10.50 -0.83 -8.47
N PHE A 527 -9.89 -0.89 -9.66
CA PHE A 527 -10.48 -1.57 -10.81
C PHE A 527 -10.24 -3.08 -10.70
N ASN A 528 -11.14 -3.76 -10.01
CA ASN A 528 -11.19 -5.22 -9.83
C ASN A 528 -12.57 -5.64 -9.33
N VAL A 529 -12.93 -6.90 -9.50
CA VAL A 529 -14.04 -7.55 -8.80
C VAL A 529 -13.57 -8.23 -7.51
N ALA A 530 -14.50 -8.79 -6.74
CA ALA A 530 -14.19 -9.50 -5.48
C ALA A 530 -13.16 -10.62 -5.70
N GLY A 531 -12.14 -10.69 -4.82
CA GLY A 531 -11.12 -11.74 -4.88
C GLY A 531 -9.97 -11.48 -5.85
N GLU A 532 -10.10 -10.57 -6.81
CA GLU A 532 -9.06 -10.25 -7.80
C GLU A 532 -8.15 -9.10 -7.37
N PRO A 533 -6.86 -9.09 -7.78
CA PRO A 533 -6.01 -7.91 -7.72
C PRO A 533 -6.50 -6.83 -8.70
N ILE A 534 -6.00 -5.60 -8.55
CA ILE A 534 -6.26 -4.51 -9.49
C ILE A 534 -5.78 -4.94 -10.89
N VAL A 535 -6.51 -4.55 -11.93
CA VAL A 535 -6.14 -4.85 -13.32
C VAL A 535 -4.79 -4.22 -13.69
N GLU A 536 -4.00 -4.91 -14.52
CA GLU A 536 -2.74 -4.39 -15.05
C GLU A 536 -2.84 -4.08 -16.54
N SER A 537 -3.32 -5.03 -17.32
CA SER A 537 -3.38 -4.94 -18.79
C SER A 537 -4.77 -4.53 -19.30
N PRO A 538 -4.88 -4.05 -20.57
CA PRO A 538 -6.17 -3.84 -21.22
C PRO A 538 -7.03 -5.11 -21.28
N ASP A 539 -6.42 -6.28 -21.46
CA ASP A 539 -7.12 -7.57 -21.43
C ASP A 539 -7.73 -7.87 -20.05
N ASP A 540 -7.01 -7.52 -18.96
CA ASP A 540 -7.56 -7.64 -17.61
C ASP A 540 -8.74 -6.69 -17.40
N ALA A 541 -8.60 -5.43 -17.85
CA ALA A 541 -9.64 -4.43 -17.72
C ALA A 541 -10.93 -4.84 -18.47
N LEU A 542 -10.78 -5.34 -19.71
CA LEU A 542 -11.91 -5.85 -20.50
C LEU A 542 -12.55 -7.07 -19.83
N ARG A 543 -11.75 -8.04 -19.35
CA ARG A 543 -12.27 -9.22 -18.64
C ARG A 543 -13.05 -8.82 -17.40
N THR A 544 -12.52 -7.90 -16.58
CA THR A 544 -13.18 -7.40 -15.36
C THR A 544 -14.44 -6.61 -15.69
N PHE A 545 -14.42 -5.78 -16.75
CA PHE A 545 -15.60 -5.06 -17.24
C PHE A 545 -16.71 -6.02 -17.68
N LEU A 546 -16.38 -7.04 -18.47
CA LEU A 546 -17.30 -8.05 -18.96
C LEU A 546 -17.89 -8.93 -17.85
N ALA A 547 -17.12 -9.18 -16.78
CA ALA A 547 -17.56 -9.94 -15.61
C ALA A 547 -18.37 -9.12 -14.60
N SER A 548 -18.44 -7.80 -14.79
CA SER A 548 -19.11 -6.86 -13.91
C SER A 548 -20.32 -6.24 -14.60
N ARG A 549 -21.07 -5.41 -13.84
CA ARG A 549 -22.17 -4.62 -14.39
C ARG A 549 -21.85 -3.12 -14.39
N MET A 550 -20.63 -2.78 -14.78
CA MET A 550 -20.25 -1.38 -15.05
C MET A 550 -20.91 -0.91 -16.35
N ASP A 551 -21.22 0.37 -16.43
CA ASP A 551 -21.94 0.96 -17.56
C ASP A 551 -20.98 1.33 -18.69
N LEU A 552 -19.76 1.73 -18.36
CA LEU A 552 -18.76 2.25 -19.28
C LEU A 552 -17.35 1.75 -18.91
N LEU A 553 -16.53 1.46 -19.91
CA LEU A 553 -15.09 1.25 -19.77
C LEU A 553 -14.33 2.21 -20.66
N VAL A 554 -13.43 2.98 -20.09
CA VAL A 554 -12.55 3.92 -20.79
C VAL A 554 -11.12 3.39 -20.75
N LEU A 555 -10.58 3.02 -21.91
CA LEU A 555 -9.23 2.50 -22.12
C LEU A 555 -8.42 3.51 -22.94
N GLY A 556 -7.61 4.34 -22.31
CA GLY A 556 -7.02 5.50 -22.98
C GLY A 556 -8.10 6.40 -23.55
N ASP A 557 -8.16 6.50 -24.87
CA ASP A 557 -9.18 7.28 -25.59
C ASP A 557 -10.27 6.41 -26.24
N HIS A 558 -10.33 5.13 -25.88
CA HIS A 558 -11.33 4.18 -26.35
C HIS A 558 -12.43 3.98 -25.32
N VAL A 559 -13.67 4.14 -25.73
CA VAL A 559 -14.85 4.02 -24.87
C VAL A 559 -15.66 2.79 -25.29
N VAL A 560 -15.79 1.83 -24.39
CA VAL A 560 -16.63 0.63 -24.53
C VAL A 560 -17.87 0.81 -23.66
N ARG A 561 -19.08 0.66 -24.24
CA ARG A 561 -20.36 0.74 -23.51
C ARG A 561 -20.92 -0.66 -23.23
N ALA A 562 -21.54 -0.85 -22.09
CA ALA A 562 -22.21 -2.09 -21.76
C ALA A 562 -23.34 -2.42 -22.77
N GLY A 563 -23.48 -3.72 -23.11
CA GLY A 563 -24.54 -4.18 -24.03
C GLY A 563 -24.28 -3.99 -25.52
N VAL A 564 -23.12 -3.46 -25.91
CA VAL A 564 -22.75 -3.27 -27.34
C VAL A 564 -21.70 -4.33 -27.73
N TRP A 565 -22.16 -5.48 -28.20
CA TRP A 565 -21.33 -6.61 -28.63
C TRP A 565 -21.25 -6.71 -30.15
N VAL A 566 -20.15 -7.21 -30.67
CA VAL A 566 -20.08 -7.70 -32.06
C VAL A 566 -20.77 -9.07 -32.05
N GLY A 567 -21.96 -9.18 -32.68
CA GLY A 567 -22.67 -10.43 -32.89
C GLY A 567 -21.93 -11.36 -33.81
#